data_f6ab56204cad55f4eec0ae3c6aeef383
#
_entry.id   f6ab56204cad55f4eec0ae3c6aeef383
#
_cell.length_a   1.000
_cell.length_b   1.000
_cell.length_c   1.000
_cell.angle_alpha   90.00
_cell.angle_beta   90.00
_cell.angle_gamma   90.00
#
_symmetry.space_group_name_H-M   'P 1'
#
loop_
_entity.id
_entity.type
_entity.pdbx_description
1 polymer ?
#
loop_
_entity_poly.entity_id
_entity_poly.type
_entity_poly.pdbx_seq_one_letter_code
_entity_poly.pdbx_strand_id
1 'polypeptide(L)'
;MLDGLKPYPAYKESGVPWLGKVPEHWEVRRLKALFREVDRRSSAGTERLLSLRQASGLVDHEQVGGKPITPDHLVGFKIVQPGEIVMNRMRASAGLFAAASTTGLVSPDYAVFCQTGPLRTDYFVRLFRTPLMGATFRRESRGLGTGESGFLRLYSD
;
A
#
# COMPACT_ATOMS: atom_id res chain seq x y z
N MET A 1 -19.37 6.47 19.26
CA MET A 1 -18.38 6.99 20.24
C MET A 1 -17.51 5.83 20.69
N LEU A 2 -16.21 6.00 20.71
CA LEU A 2 -15.30 4.96 21.23
C LEU A 2 -15.24 5.15 22.76
N ASP A 3 -16.16 4.51 23.46
CA ASP A 3 -16.20 4.54 24.91
C ASP A 3 -14.91 3.96 25.50
N GLY A 4 -14.25 4.74 26.36
CA GLY A 4 -13.04 4.32 27.07
C GLY A 4 -11.73 4.96 26.58
N LEU A 5 -11.72 5.73 25.48
CA LEU A 5 -10.53 6.48 25.08
C LEU A 5 -10.44 7.80 25.85
N LYS A 6 -9.32 7.98 26.55
CA LYS A 6 -9.03 9.25 27.23
C LYS A 6 -8.29 10.18 26.28
N PRO A 7 -8.62 11.50 26.29
CA PRO A 7 -7.82 12.49 25.56
C PRO A 7 -6.36 12.47 26.01
N TYR A 8 -5.46 12.78 25.09
CA TYR A 8 -4.05 12.95 25.47
C TYR A 8 -3.88 14.23 26.30
N PRO A 9 -2.91 14.26 27.23
CA PRO A 9 -2.72 15.39 28.13
C PRO A 9 -2.29 16.68 27.43
N ALA A 10 -1.60 16.59 26.30
CA ALA A 10 -1.11 17.73 25.54
C ALA A 10 -1.14 17.47 24.03
N TYR A 11 -1.30 18.55 23.26
CA TYR A 11 -1.34 18.54 21.80
C TYR A 11 -0.44 19.64 21.23
N LYS A 12 0.09 19.41 20.03
CA LYS A 12 0.84 20.38 19.24
C LYS A 12 0.28 20.49 17.83
N GLU A 13 0.54 21.60 17.15
CA GLU A 13 0.24 21.74 15.72
C GLU A 13 1.08 20.75 14.91
N SER A 14 0.45 20.02 13.99
CA SER A 14 1.14 19.04 13.14
C SER A 14 2.00 19.69 12.06
N GLY A 15 1.75 20.96 11.74
CA GLY A 15 2.33 21.64 10.59
C GLY A 15 1.72 21.20 9.24
N VAL A 16 0.70 20.35 9.28
CA VAL A 16 -0.01 19.86 8.09
C VAL A 16 -1.47 20.33 8.18
N PRO A 17 -1.94 21.22 7.25
CA PRO A 17 -3.25 21.88 7.37
C PRO A 17 -4.44 20.93 7.54
N TRP A 18 -4.44 19.80 6.83
CA TRP A 18 -5.55 18.86 6.89
C TRP A 18 -5.51 17.93 8.11
N LEU A 19 -4.36 17.83 8.79
CA LEU A 19 -4.18 16.97 9.97
C LEU A 19 -4.47 17.72 11.27
N GLY A 20 -4.25 19.04 11.30
CA GLY A 20 -4.49 19.88 12.47
C GLY A 20 -3.57 19.53 13.64
N LYS A 21 -4.14 19.43 14.84
CA LYS A 21 -3.41 19.11 16.07
C LYS A 21 -3.22 17.61 16.25
N VAL A 22 -2.04 17.24 16.71
CA VAL A 22 -1.69 15.85 17.07
C VAL A 22 -1.21 15.81 18.52
N PRO A 23 -1.26 14.66 19.21
CA PRO A 23 -0.67 14.51 20.54
C PRO A 23 0.80 14.98 20.55
N GLU A 24 1.21 15.68 21.61
CA GLU A 24 2.53 16.34 21.66
C GLU A 24 3.70 15.39 21.41
N HIS A 25 3.60 14.15 21.89
CA HIS A 25 4.63 13.13 21.74
C HIS A 25 4.64 12.44 20.37
N TRP A 26 3.66 12.72 19.48
CA TRP A 26 3.64 12.15 18.14
C TRP A 26 4.60 12.89 17.21
N GLU A 27 5.27 12.12 16.34
CA GLU A 27 6.07 12.66 15.26
C GLU A 27 5.26 12.70 13.97
N VAL A 28 5.37 13.80 13.24
CA VAL A 28 4.81 13.93 11.88
C VAL A 28 5.94 13.69 10.90
N ARG A 29 5.82 12.65 10.09
CA ARG A 29 6.85 12.24 9.14
C ARG A 29 6.27 12.04 7.74
N ARG A 30 7.07 12.34 6.72
CA ARG A 30 6.69 12.07 5.33
C ARG A 30 6.72 10.56 5.05
N LEU A 31 5.76 10.03 4.29
CA LEU A 31 5.69 8.61 3.95
C LEU A 31 6.97 8.09 3.30
N LYS A 32 7.60 8.89 2.42
CA LYS A 32 8.87 8.54 1.79
C LYS A 32 10.06 8.40 2.75
N ALA A 33 9.94 8.90 3.97
CA ALA A 33 10.94 8.67 5.02
C ALA A 33 10.66 7.38 5.80
N LEU A 34 9.46 6.82 5.69
CA LEU A 34 9.04 5.62 6.39
C LEU A 34 9.06 4.37 5.50
N PHE A 35 8.86 4.55 4.21
CA PHE A 35 8.79 3.47 3.23
C PHE A 35 9.67 3.76 2.03
N ARG A 36 10.24 2.70 1.48
CA ARG A 36 11.02 2.74 0.24
C ARG A 36 10.44 1.73 -0.74
N GLU A 37 10.21 2.16 -1.98
CA GLU A 37 9.83 1.22 -3.04
C GLU A 37 11.00 0.30 -3.37
N VAL A 38 10.70 -0.98 -3.56
CA VAL A 38 11.64 -2.02 -3.96
C VAL A 38 11.16 -2.69 -5.23
N ASP A 39 12.10 -3.05 -6.10
CA ASP A 39 11.82 -3.69 -7.39
C ASP A 39 12.64 -4.97 -7.53
N ARG A 40 12.36 -5.94 -6.66
CA ARG A 40 12.93 -7.28 -6.76
C ARG A 40 12.08 -8.09 -7.73
N ARG A 41 12.71 -8.68 -8.74
CA ARG A 41 12.03 -9.44 -9.78
C ARG A 41 12.43 -10.89 -9.77
N SER A 42 11.46 -11.78 -9.97
CA SER A 42 11.72 -13.20 -10.12
C SER A 42 12.42 -13.48 -11.45
N SER A 43 13.48 -14.25 -11.39
CA SER A 43 14.19 -14.75 -12.57
C SER A 43 13.65 -16.09 -13.07
N ALA A 44 12.95 -16.84 -12.22
CA ALA A 44 12.48 -18.19 -12.52
C ALA A 44 10.94 -18.31 -12.56
N GLY A 45 10.21 -17.38 -11.95
CA GLY A 45 8.74 -17.40 -11.90
C GLY A 45 8.15 -18.56 -11.09
N THR A 46 8.96 -19.17 -10.20
CA THR A 46 8.57 -20.38 -9.45
C THR A 46 7.96 -20.12 -8.10
N GLU A 47 8.04 -18.87 -7.63
CA GLU A 47 7.44 -18.46 -6.37
C GLU A 47 5.91 -18.40 -6.51
N ARG A 48 5.21 -18.53 -5.39
CA ARG A 48 3.73 -18.49 -5.34
C ARG A 48 3.18 -17.16 -5.81
N LEU A 49 2.26 -17.18 -6.77
CA LEU A 49 1.58 -15.98 -7.23
C LEU A 49 0.51 -15.54 -6.22
N LEU A 50 0.52 -14.26 -5.88
CA LEU A 50 -0.44 -13.63 -4.97
C LEU A 50 -1.35 -12.65 -5.73
N SER A 51 -2.62 -12.68 -5.40
CA SER A 51 -3.63 -11.73 -5.89
C SER A 51 -3.94 -10.69 -4.83
N LEU A 52 -3.91 -9.42 -5.21
CA LEU A 52 -4.31 -8.31 -4.34
C LEU A 52 -5.82 -8.08 -4.48
N ARG A 53 -6.55 -8.31 -3.39
CA ARG A 53 -8.01 -8.19 -3.30
C ARG A 53 -8.43 -7.12 -2.30
N GLN A 54 -9.53 -6.41 -2.61
CA GLN A 54 -10.02 -5.31 -1.77
C GLN A 54 -10.42 -5.79 -0.37
N ALA A 55 -11.10 -6.92 -0.27
CA ALA A 55 -11.60 -7.42 1.00
C ALA A 55 -10.58 -8.26 1.78
N SER A 56 -9.85 -9.13 1.09
CA SER A 56 -9.00 -10.17 1.70
C SER A 56 -7.50 -9.86 1.65
N GLY A 57 -7.10 -8.74 1.05
CA GLY A 57 -5.69 -8.35 0.94
C GLY A 57 -4.92 -9.21 -0.08
N LEU A 58 -3.69 -9.59 0.25
CA LEU A 58 -2.89 -10.50 -0.55
C LEU A 58 -3.25 -11.95 -0.20
N VAL A 59 -3.71 -12.67 -1.19
CA VAL A 59 -4.13 -14.08 -1.08
C VAL A 59 -3.53 -14.88 -2.22
N ASP A 60 -3.42 -16.19 -2.01
CA ASP A 60 -2.96 -17.10 -3.05
C ASP A 60 -3.87 -17.01 -4.28
N HIS A 61 -3.26 -16.85 -5.46
CA HIS A 61 -3.97 -16.66 -6.72
C HIS A 61 -4.89 -17.85 -7.04
N GLU A 62 -4.44 -19.06 -6.81
CA GLU A 62 -5.21 -20.27 -7.08
C GLU A 62 -6.36 -20.47 -6.08
N GLN A 63 -6.14 -20.12 -4.81
CA GLN A 63 -7.17 -20.23 -3.77
C GLN A 63 -8.38 -19.32 -4.00
N VAL A 64 -8.22 -18.25 -4.78
CA VAL A 64 -9.33 -17.34 -5.13
C VAL A 64 -9.87 -17.55 -6.54
N GLY A 65 -9.67 -18.74 -7.09
CA GLY A 65 -10.18 -19.16 -8.40
C GLY A 65 -9.37 -18.62 -9.58
N GLY A 66 -8.13 -18.17 -9.35
CA GLY A 66 -7.21 -17.84 -10.42
C GLY A 66 -6.79 -19.08 -11.19
N LYS A 67 -6.69 -18.96 -12.51
CA LYS A 67 -6.15 -20.05 -13.33
C LYS A 67 -4.65 -20.20 -13.09
N PRO A 68 -4.12 -21.43 -13.02
CA PRO A 68 -2.67 -21.65 -12.94
C PRO A 68 -1.96 -20.93 -14.08
N ILE A 69 -0.87 -20.26 -13.75
CA ILE A 69 0.00 -19.57 -14.70
C ILE A 69 1.35 -20.28 -14.68
N THR A 70 1.87 -20.57 -15.86
CA THR A 70 3.17 -21.24 -15.97
C THR A 70 4.31 -20.34 -15.52
N PRO A 71 5.40 -20.88 -14.95
CA PRO A 71 6.54 -20.10 -14.47
C PRO A 71 7.09 -19.11 -15.50
N ASP A 72 7.17 -19.50 -16.76
CA ASP A 72 7.69 -18.63 -17.83
C ASP A 72 6.93 -17.29 -17.96
N HIS A 73 5.62 -17.30 -17.70
CA HIS A 73 4.80 -16.10 -17.71
C HIS A 73 4.92 -15.27 -16.43
N LEU A 74 5.52 -15.82 -15.38
CA LEU A 74 5.75 -15.17 -14.10
C LEU A 74 7.17 -14.60 -13.95
N VAL A 75 8.05 -14.88 -14.90
CA VAL A 75 9.37 -14.25 -14.95
C VAL A 75 9.21 -12.75 -15.05
N GLY A 76 9.96 -12.00 -14.24
CA GLY A 76 9.86 -10.54 -14.16
C GLY A 76 8.74 -10.01 -13.25
N PHE A 77 7.91 -10.88 -12.66
CA PHE A 77 6.97 -10.46 -11.60
C PHE A 77 7.75 -10.02 -10.36
N LYS A 78 7.17 -9.12 -9.60
CA LYS A 78 7.81 -8.57 -8.40
C LYS A 78 7.70 -9.52 -7.23
N ILE A 79 8.81 -9.71 -6.54
CA ILE A 79 8.87 -10.48 -5.29
C ILE A 79 8.51 -9.57 -4.13
N VAL A 80 7.52 -9.97 -3.35
CA VAL A 80 7.15 -9.36 -2.08
C VAL A 80 7.58 -10.27 -0.93
N GLN A 81 8.01 -9.66 0.17
CA GLN A 81 8.41 -10.35 1.39
C GLN A 81 7.46 -10.04 2.56
N PRO A 82 7.39 -10.91 3.60
CA PRO A 82 6.57 -10.66 4.77
C PRO A 82 6.82 -9.28 5.38
N GLY A 83 5.74 -8.58 5.74
CA GLY A 83 5.79 -7.24 6.33
C GLY A 83 5.86 -6.11 5.31
N GLU A 84 6.10 -6.37 4.05
CA GLU A 84 6.06 -5.35 3.00
C GLU A 84 4.63 -5.01 2.58
N ILE A 85 4.42 -3.79 2.10
CA ILE A 85 3.13 -3.31 1.60
C ILE A 85 3.12 -3.38 0.08
N VAL A 86 2.07 -3.98 -0.48
CA VAL A 86 1.78 -3.96 -1.91
C VAL A 86 0.68 -2.95 -2.20
N MET A 87 0.86 -2.17 -3.25
CA MET A 87 -0.09 -1.17 -3.73
C MET A 87 -0.42 -1.41 -5.19
N ASN A 88 -1.70 -1.43 -5.53
CA ASN A 88 -2.12 -1.28 -6.92
C ASN A 88 -2.09 0.22 -7.28
N ARG A 89 -1.14 0.62 -8.13
CA ARG A 89 -0.93 2.04 -8.50
C ARG A 89 -2.17 2.69 -9.09
N MET A 90 -2.96 1.96 -9.87
CA MET A 90 -4.15 2.48 -10.53
C MET A 90 -5.36 2.56 -9.58
N ARG A 91 -5.33 1.85 -8.46
CA ARG A 91 -6.42 1.78 -7.49
C ARG A 91 -6.00 2.21 -6.08
N ALA A 92 -4.91 2.95 -5.96
CA ALA A 92 -4.43 3.48 -4.69
C ALA A 92 -5.47 4.38 -4.02
N SER A 93 -6.13 5.25 -4.80
CA SER A 93 -7.21 6.12 -4.29
C SER A 93 -8.45 5.35 -3.82
N ALA A 94 -8.66 4.14 -4.30
CA ALA A 94 -9.71 3.22 -3.83
C ALA A 94 -9.23 2.37 -2.63
N GLY A 95 -8.03 2.59 -2.11
CA GLY A 95 -7.50 1.89 -0.95
C GLY A 95 -7.02 0.47 -1.23
N LEU A 96 -6.61 0.16 -2.46
CA LEU A 96 -6.11 -1.18 -2.79
C LEU A 96 -4.65 -1.35 -2.38
N PHE A 97 -4.47 -1.58 -1.09
CA PHE A 97 -3.22 -1.86 -0.39
C PHE A 97 -3.36 -3.11 0.46
N ALA A 98 -2.30 -3.87 0.59
CA ALA A 98 -2.22 -4.95 1.57
C ALA A 98 -0.79 -5.18 2.05
N ALA A 99 -0.65 -5.66 3.29
CA ALA A 99 0.62 -6.18 3.80
C ALA A 99 0.76 -7.65 3.41
N ALA A 100 1.96 -8.04 3.01
CA ALA A 100 2.29 -9.43 2.75
C ALA A 100 2.54 -10.18 4.07
N SER A 101 1.96 -11.37 4.20
CA SER A 101 2.23 -12.30 5.31
C SER A 101 3.22 -13.40 4.90
N THR A 102 3.40 -13.60 3.60
CA THR A 102 4.29 -14.61 3.03
C THR A 102 5.08 -14.03 1.87
N THR A 103 6.19 -14.66 1.51
CA THR A 103 6.88 -14.36 0.26
C THR A 103 6.07 -14.86 -0.92
N GLY A 104 6.02 -14.08 -1.99
CA GLY A 104 5.35 -14.46 -3.23
C GLY A 104 5.55 -13.45 -4.35
N LEU A 105 4.90 -13.71 -5.47
CA LEU A 105 4.91 -12.84 -6.65
C LEU A 105 3.67 -11.97 -6.70
N VAL A 106 3.85 -10.75 -7.13
CA VAL A 106 2.77 -9.82 -7.46
C VAL A 106 3.00 -9.21 -8.84
N SER A 107 1.94 -8.67 -9.42
CA SER A 107 2.01 -8.03 -10.75
C SER A 107 3.18 -7.05 -10.87
N PRO A 108 3.87 -7.01 -12.00
CA PRO A 108 4.91 -6.01 -12.30
C PRO A 108 4.41 -4.56 -12.18
N ASP A 109 3.12 -4.33 -12.41
CA ASP A 109 2.50 -3.01 -12.31
C ASP A 109 2.24 -2.53 -10.88
N TYR A 110 2.31 -3.43 -9.90
CA TYR A 110 2.14 -3.05 -8.50
C TYR A 110 3.42 -2.43 -7.95
N ALA A 111 3.28 -1.59 -6.93
CA ALA A 111 4.40 -1.13 -6.14
C ALA A 111 4.55 -2.01 -4.89
N VAL A 112 5.79 -2.30 -4.54
CA VAL A 112 6.14 -3.01 -3.30
C VAL A 112 6.98 -2.07 -2.45
N PHE A 113 6.57 -1.86 -1.20
CA PHE A 113 7.26 -0.96 -0.27
C PHE A 113 7.80 -1.74 0.92
N CYS A 114 9.09 -1.59 1.18
CA CYS A 114 9.71 -2.01 2.44
C CYS A 114 9.77 -0.84 3.42
N GLN A 115 9.74 -1.17 4.70
CA GLN A 115 9.89 -0.21 5.79
C GLN A 115 11.35 0.23 5.91
N THR A 116 11.57 1.48 6.32
CA THR A 116 12.91 2.01 6.62
C THR A 116 13.29 1.86 8.10
N GLY A 117 12.38 1.34 8.92
CA GLY A 117 12.54 1.12 10.36
C GLY A 117 11.41 0.27 10.95
N PRO A 118 11.36 0.10 12.27
CA PRO A 118 10.34 -0.71 12.94
C PRO A 118 8.98 0.00 12.90
N LEU A 119 8.14 -0.34 11.94
CA LEU A 119 6.80 0.23 11.75
C LEU A 119 5.72 -0.85 11.85
N ARG A 120 4.54 -0.45 12.33
CA ARG A 120 3.34 -1.29 12.33
C ARG A 120 2.68 -1.25 10.95
N THR A 121 3.02 -2.19 10.09
CA THR A 121 2.53 -2.25 8.69
C THR A 121 1.00 -2.35 8.64
N ASP A 122 0.38 -3.09 9.55
CA ASP A 122 -1.07 -3.22 9.66
C ASP A 122 -1.76 -1.87 9.92
N TYR A 123 -1.15 -1.01 10.74
CA TYR A 123 -1.63 0.36 10.96
C TYR A 123 -1.60 1.17 9.67
N PHE A 124 -0.49 1.15 8.93
CA PHE A 124 -0.36 1.92 7.70
C PHE A 124 -1.29 1.41 6.59
N VAL A 125 -1.49 0.11 6.46
CA VAL A 125 -2.48 -0.43 5.52
C VAL A 125 -3.88 0.08 5.84
N ARG A 126 -4.27 0.10 7.12
CA ARG A 126 -5.56 0.65 7.54
C ARG A 126 -5.66 2.15 7.25
N LEU A 127 -4.61 2.91 7.56
CA LEU A 127 -4.54 4.36 7.28
C LEU A 127 -4.70 4.62 5.77
N PHE A 128 -3.96 3.93 4.91
CA PHE A 128 -4.00 4.11 3.45
C PHE A 128 -5.36 3.76 2.84
N ARG A 129 -6.16 2.94 3.53
CA ARG A 129 -7.51 2.58 3.11
C ARG A 129 -8.59 3.54 3.57
N THR A 130 -8.24 4.58 4.32
CA THR A 130 -9.22 5.58 4.75
C THR A 130 -9.65 6.50 3.60
N PRO A 131 -10.88 7.04 3.62
CA PRO A 131 -11.34 7.99 2.61
C PRO A 131 -10.43 9.23 2.49
N LEU A 132 -9.88 9.69 3.62
CA LEU A 132 -8.96 10.84 3.66
C LEU A 132 -7.69 10.57 2.85
N MET A 133 -7.06 9.40 3.07
CA MET A 133 -5.88 9.00 2.30
C MET A 133 -6.23 8.73 0.84
N GLY A 134 -7.40 8.14 0.57
CA GLY A 134 -7.90 7.96 -0.80
C GLY A 134 -8.01 9.28 -1.56
N ALA A 135 -8.54 10.33 -0.94
CA ALA A 135 -8.61 11.67 -1.52
C ALA A 135 -7.20 12.25 -1.76
N THR A 136 -6.28 12.07 -0.81
CA THR A 136 -4.87 12.48 -0.94
C THR A 136 -4.19 11.76 -2.11
N PHE A 137 -4.31 10.45 -2.19
CA PHE A 137 -3.71 9.67 -3.29
C PHE A 137 -4.28 10.04 -4.65
N ARG A 138 -5.58 10.37 -4.73
CA ARG A 138 -6.18 10.85 -5.98
C ARG A 138 -5.57 12.17 -6.43
N ARG A 139 -5.36 13.10 -5.51
CA ARG A 139 -4.75 14.41 -5.80
C ARG A 139 -3.31 14.27 -6.28
N GLU A 140 -2.54 13.36 -5.67
CA GLU A 140 -1.13 13.12 -6.01
C GLU A 140 -0.95 12.17 -7.22
N SER A 141 -2.04 11.54 -7.69
CA SER A 141 -1.98 10.64 -8.84
C SER A 141 -1.82 11.42 -10.15
N ARG A 142 -1.00 10.87 -11.05
CA ARG A 142 -0.77 11.41 -12.40
C ARG A 142 -1.31 10.43 -13.43
N GLY A 143 -1.84 10.91 -14.54
CA GLY A 143 -2.35 10.04 -15.59
C GLY A 143 -2.62 10.72 -16.89
N LEU A 144 -2.78 9.92 -17.95
CA LEU A 144 -3.23 10.34 -19.25
C LEU A 144 -4.75 10.25 -19.29
N GLY A 145 -5.41 11.39 -19.47
CA GLY A 145 -6.86 11.45 -19.67
C GLY A 145 -7.58 12.35 -18.67
N THR A 146 -8.52 13.11 -19.20
CA THR A 146 -9.44 13.94 -18.44
C THR A 146 -10.80 13.25 -18.42
N GLY A 147 -11.36 13.00 -17.23
CA GLY A 147 -12.69 12.45 -17.08
C GLY A 147 -12.75 11.13 -16.30
N GLU A 148 -13.96 10.57 -16.15
CA GLU A 148 -14.23 9.36 -15.37
C GLU A 148 -13.54 8.09 -15.90
N SER A 149 -13.06 8.09 -17.13
CA SER A 149 -12.34 6.99 -17.78
C SER A 149 -10.83 7.14 -17.83
N GLY A 150 -10.26 8.19 -17.23
CA GLY A 150 -8.81 8.40 -17.18
C GLY A 150 -8.12 7.43 -16.22
N PHE A 151 -7.04 6.79 -16.66
CA PHE A 151 -6.21 5.94 -15.79
C PHE A 151 -5.25 6.82 -14.98
N LEU A 152 -5.55 7.02 -13.70
CA LEU A 152 -4.67 7.70 -12.77
C LEU A 152 -3.73 6.67 -12.12
N ARG A 153 -2.43 6.99 -12.05
CA ARG A 153 -1.42 6.18 -11.35
C ARG A 153 -0.76 6.99 -10.24
N LEU A 154 -0.64 6.40 -9.06
CA LEU A 154 0.15 6.92 -7.97
C LEU A 154 1.59 6.43 -8.10
N TYR A 155 2.55 7.35 -8.06
CA TYR A 155 3.99 7.08 -8.05
C TYR A 155 4.56 7.33 -6.65
N SER A 156 5.74 6.78 -6.38
CA SER A 156 6.38 6.80 -5.06
C SER A 156 7.33 7.99 -4.84
N ASP A 157 7.48 8.87 -5.82
CA ASP A 157 8.35 10.05 -5.82
C ASP A 157 7.87 11.25 -5.00
#